data_23f865bcfffe82bcc8fe28428b891c1b
#
_entry.id   23f865bcfffe82bcc8fe28428b891c1b
#
_cell.length_a   1.000
_cell.length_b   1.000
_cell.length_c   1.000
_cell.angle_alpha   90.00
_cell.angle_beta   90.00
_cell.angle_gamma   90.00
#
_symmetry.space_group_name_H-M   'P 1'
#
loop_
_entity.id
_entity.type
_entity.pdbx_description
1 polymer ?
#
loop_
_entity_poly.entity_id
_entity_poly.type
_entity_poly.pdbx_seq_one_letter_code
_entity_poly.pdbx_strand_id
1 'polypeptide(L)'
;MKKFVSKVLAGALGLSMLCGVAAAEGETYVSWYTFGDVYLSSVRTALDAAMEAKGLTVVDKDSNANQQTQTDDINTALVTGANAVVVNLVESGAIGTAETLMNAIKEKDVPAVFFNRAVSTDNAEAAELFKGYEKSAFIGTDFTQAGIMQGKMVGQYVLDHYDELDLNKDGKISYVMFKGDEANQEAIARTKYGVECADEVLTAAGKPALEFYDASNANKYLVDLNGTWSNTASFDYMQTILAQYNEANGNMVELVICNNDDMALGAINALSNAGYNLAGGEGCTVIPVFGVDATEAAKELIANKQMTGSIKQDAEGMADAVATITANLIEGKDKFEGLNENYEVVDGWTVNIPYSVYTGE
;
A
#
# COMPACT_ATOMS: atom_id res chain seq x y z
N MET A 1 -70.14 -51.07 13.42
CA MET A 1 -69.69 -50.88 12.07
C MET A 1 -69.52 -49.40 11.82
N LYS A 2 -68.37 -48.89 12.02
CA LYS A 2 -68.06 -47.46 11.75
C LYS A 2 -66.90 -47.42 10.78
N LYS A 3 -67.11 -46.82 9.61
CA LYS A 3 -66.11 -46.64 8.55
C LYS A 3 -65.23 -45.45 8.95
N PHE A 4 -63.92 -45.66 9.06
CA PHE A 4 -62.92 -44.60 9.16
C PHE A 4 -62.49 -44.18 7.77
N VAL A 5 -62.70 -42.93 7.41
CA VAL A 5 -62.22 -42.28 6.20
C VAL A 5 -60.85 -41.65 6.55
N SER A 6 -59.80 -42.15 5.93
CA SER A 6 -58.44 -41.59 6.05
C SER A 6 -58.29 -40.45 5.02
N LYS A 7 -58.04 -39.23 5.52
CA LYS A 7 -57.63 -38.09 4.67
C LYS A 7 -56.12 -38.14 4.49
N VAL A 8 -55.66 -38.35 3.27
CA VAL A 8 -54.28 -38.19 2.87
C VAL A 8 -54.01 -36.71 2.67
N LEU A 9 -53.12 -36.17 3.51
CA LEU A 9 -52.59 -34.80 3.39
C LEU A 9 -51.35 -34.88 2.47
N ALA A 10 -51.46 -34.35 1.26
CA ALA A 10 -50.32 -34.18 0.37
C ALA A 10 -49.49 -32.99 0.83
N GLY A 11 -48.37 -33.26 1.49
CA GLY A 11 -47.37 -32.24 1.79
C GLY A 11 -46.49 -32.00 0.57
N ALA A 12 -46.59 -30.82 0.00
CA ALA A 12 -45.65 -30.38 -1.02
C ALA A 12 -44.28 -30.11 -0.33
N LEU A 13 -43.30 -30.97 -0.51
CA LEU A 13 -41.89 -30.68 -0.20
C LEU A 13 -41.41 -29.70 -1.27
N GLY A 14 -41.29 -28.44 -0.87
CA GLY A 14 -40.50 -27.46 -1.61
C GLY A 14 -39.03 -27.86 -1.56
N LEU A 15 -38.49 -28.34 -2.65
CA LEU A 15 -37.07 -28.48 -2.88
C LEU A 15 -36.51 -27.06 -3.02
N SER A 16 -36.00 -26.50 -1.92
CA SER A 16 -35.07 -25.38 -2.01
C SER A 16 -33.77 -25.92 -2.66
N MET A 17 -33.58 -25.62 -3.93
CA MET A 17 -32.27 -25.75 -4.55
C MET A 17 -31.36 -24.75 -3.84
N LEU A 18 -30.59 -25.22 -2.87
CA LEU A 18 -29.32 -24.58 -2.54
C LEU A 18 -28.48 -24.73 -3.82
N CYS A 19 -28.34 -23.62 -4.57
CA CYS A 19 -27.20 -23.48 -5.47
C CYS A 19 -25.94 -23.48 -4.57
N GLY A 20 -25.43 -24.66 -4.28
CA GLY A 20 -24.09 -24.80 -3.77
C GLY A 20 -23.18 -24.25 -4.85
N VAL A 21 -22.49 -23.16 -4.54
CA VAL A 21 -21.32 -22.76 -5.29
C VAL A 21 -20.38 -23.96 -5.22
N ALA A 22 -20.16 -24.64 -6.35
CA ALA A 22 -19.14 -25.67 -6.41
C ALA A 22 -17.83 -24.98 -6.06
N ALA A 23 -17.21 -25.40 -4.96
CA ALA A 23 -15.87 -24.93 -4.64
C ALA A 23 -14.99 -25.20 -5.88
N ALA A 24 -14.28 -24.18 -6.34
CA ALA A 24 -13.37 -24.32 -7.46
C ALA A 24 -12.33 -25.39 -7.09
N GLU A 25 -12.20 -26.45 -7.88
CA GLU A 25 -11.15 -27.44 -7.65
C GLU A 25 -9.79 -26.78 -7.85
N GLY A 26 -8.87 -26.93 -6.89
CA GLY A 26 -7.53 -26.36 -6.87
C GLY A 26 -7.34 -25.28 -5.82
N GLU A 27 -6.08 -24.88 -5.64
CA GLU A 27 -5.67 -23.85 -4.70
C GLU A 27 -5.38 -22.55 -5.44
N THR A 28 -5.81 -21.42 -4.86
CA THR A 28 -5.41 -20.09 -5.32
C THR A 28 -4.05 -19.76 -4.73
N TYR A 29 -3.06 -19.59 -5.57
CA TYR A 29 -1.69 -19.32 -5.16
C TYR A 29 -1.45 -17.80 -5.08
N VAL A 30 -1.05 -17.31 -3.90
CA VAL A 30 -0.73 -15.90 -3.69
C VAL A 30 0.76 -15.74 -3.42
N SER A 31 1.46 -15.08 -4.33
CA SER A 31 2.89 -14.82 -4.24
C SER A 31 3.13 -13.39 -3.75
N TRP A 32 3.72 -13.26 -2.59
CA TRP A 32 4.07 -11.98 -1.95
C TRP A 32 5.53 -11.65 -2.19
N TYR A 33 5.84 -10.36 -2.42
CA TYR A 33 7.24 -9.95 -2.55
C TYR A 33 8.00 -10.16 -1.23
N THR A 34 7.36 -9.86 -0.09
CA THR A 34 7.86 -10.21 1.25
C THR A 34 6.71 -10.20 2.27
N PHE A 35 6.82 -11.04 3.30
CA PHE A 35 5.94 -10.98 4.48
C PHE A 35 6.36 -9.91 5.49
N GLY A 36 7.55 -9.32 5.32
CA GLY A 36 8.09 -8.33 6.23
C GLY A 36 7.49 -6.93 6.09
N ASP A 37 6.76 -6.65 5.00
CA ASP A 37 6.10 -5.38 4.78
C ASP A 37 4.83 -5.25 5.63
N VAL A 38 4.75 -4.17 6.43
CA VAL A 38 3.68 -3.97 7.43
C VAL A 38 2.33 -3.73 6.74
N TYR A 39 2.29 -2.91 5.68
CA TYR A 39 1.07 -2.66 4.92
C TYR A 39 0.58 -3.95 4.26
N LEU A 40 1.45 -4.67 3.56
CA LEU A 40 1.09 -5.92 2.90
C LEU A 40 0.69 -7.03 3.89
N SER A 41 1.18 -7.00 5.12
CA SER A 41 0.70 -7.89 6.19
C SER A 41 -0.78 -7.65 6.50
N SER A 42 -1.23 -6.39 6.48
CA SER A 42 -2.65 -6.04 6.63
C SER A 42 -3.46 -6.49 5.41
N VAL A 43 -2.95 -6.26 4.19
CA VAL A 43 -3.59 -6.74 2.96
C VAL A 43 -3.71 -8.26 2.96
N ARG A 44 -2.66 -9.00 3.38
CA ARG A 44 -2.68 -10.47 3.44
C ARG A 44 -3.77 -11.00 4.36
N THR A 45 -3.84 -10.46 5.58
CA THR A 45 -4.88 -10.85 6.53
C THR A 45 -6.29 -10.61 5.97
N ALA A 46 -6.51 -9.47 5.34
CA ALA A 46 -7.80 -9.15 4.72
C ALA A 46 -8.08 -10.01 3.48
N LEU A 47 -7.05 -10.32 2.68
CA LEU A 47 -7.17 -11.11 1.46
C LEU A 47 -7.52 -12.56 1.76
N ASP A 48 -6.88 -13.17 2.77
CA ASP A 48 -7.20 -14.53 3.22
C ASP A 48 -8.67 -14.65 3.61
N ALA A 49 -9.15 -13.71 4.42
CA ALA A 49 -10.56 -13.68 4.82
C ALA A 49 -11.52 -13.45 3.64
N ALA A 50 -11.17 -12.55 2.71
CA ALA A 50 -11.99 -12.24 1.53
C ALA A 50 -12.04 -13.44 0.55
N MET A 51 -10.93 -14.12 0.34
CA MET A 51 -10.85 -15.34 -0.49
C MET A 51 -11.65 -16.51 0.12
N GLU A 52 -11.50 -16.74 1.45
CA GLU A 52 -12.27 -17.75 2.17
C GLU A 52 -13.78 -17.48 2.06
N ALA A 53 -14.21 -16.23 2.20
CA ALA A 53 -15.61 -15.84 2.06
C ALA A 53 -16.18 -16.12 0.64
N LYS A 54 -15.32 -16.19 -0.37
CA LYS A 54 -15.66 -16.56 -1.76
C LYS A 54 -15.48 -18.07 -2.04
N GLY A 55 -15.12 -18.86 -1.02
CA GLY A 55 -14.93 -20.31 -1.13
C GLY A 55 -13.64 -20.72 -1.83
N LEU A 56 -12.64 -19.81 -1.88
CA LEU A 56 -11.32 -20.10 -2.44
C LEU A 56 -10.37 -20.58 -1.33
N THR A 57 -9.57 -21.59 -1.64
CA THR A 57 -8.49 -22.06 -0.77
C THR A 57 -7.19 -21.37 -1.17
N VAL A 58 -6.57 -20.66 -0.23
CA VAL A 58 -5.36 -19.85 -0.47
C VAL A 58 -4.10 -20.58 -0.04
N VAL A 59 -3.06 -20.45 -0.85
CA VAL A 59 -1.68 -20.82 -0.50
C VAL A 59 -0.78 -19.63 -0.66
N ASP A 60 -0.40 -19.01 0.48
CA ASP A 60 0.52 -17.88 0.51
C ASP A 60 1.98 -18.32 0.45
N LYS A 61 2.77 -17.57 -0.29
CA LYS A 61 4.22 -17.75 -0.39
C LYS A 61 4.97 -16.43 -0.25
N ASP A 62 5.97 -16.45 0.61
CA ASP A 62 6.91 -15.37 0.81
C ASP A 62 8.08 -15.52 -0.14
N SER A 63 8.22 -14.58 -1.07
CA SER A 63 9.39 -14.55 -1.95
C SER A 63 10.64 -13.98 -1.27
N ASN A 64 10.49 -13.46 -0.05
CA ASN A 64 11.58 -12.91 0.76
C ASN A 64 12.44 -11.89 -0.02
N ALA A 65 11.76 -10.99 -0.76
CA ALA A 65 12.34 -9.98 -1.65
C ALA A 65 13.32 -10.57 -2.72
N ASN A 66 13.12 -11.82 -3.12
CA ASN A 66 13.96 -12.51 -4.10
C ASN A 66 13.14 -12.92 -5.32
N GLN A 67 13.39 -12.29 -6.48
CA GLN A 67 12.64 -12.53 -7.71
C GLN A 67 12.81 -13.97 -8.23
N GLN A 68 13.98 -14.59 -8.07
CA GLN A 68 14.18 -15.98 -8.50
C GLN A 68 13.31 -16.93 -7.68
N THR A 69 13.23 -16.71 -6.36
CA THR A 69 12.33 -17.48 -5.46
C THR A 69 10.87 -17.33 -5.92
N GLN A 70 10.42 -16.10 -6.22
CA GLN A 70 9.08 -15.84 -6.72
C GLN A 70 8.79 -16.62 -8.00
N THR A 71 9.70 -16.59 -8.94
CA THR A 71 9.56 -17.26 -10.24
C THR A 71 9.49 -18.78 -10.07
N ASP A 72 10.35 -19.36 -9.25
CA ASP A 72 10.41 -20.81 -9.02
C ASP A 72 9.16 -21.33 -8.30
N ASP A 73 8.67 -20.56 -7.33
CA ASP A 73 7.45 -20.87 -6.57
C ASP A 73 6.20 -20.80 -7.45
N ILE A 74 6.07 -19.77 -8.29
CA ILE A 74 4.96 -19.65 -9.25
C ILE A 74 4.98 -20.81 -10.25
N ASN A 75 6.15 -21.14 -10.81
CA ASN A 75 6.26 -22.30 -11.71
C ASN A 75 5.87 -23.61 -11.02
N THR A 76 6.23 -23.79 -9.75
CA THR A 76 5.83 -24.93 -8.94
C THR A 76 4.30 -24.96 -8.76
N ALA A 77 3.68 -23.84 -8.41
CA ALA A 77 2.23 -23.73 -8.27
C ALA A 77 1.48 -24.12 -9.57
N LEU A 78 1.98 -23.65 -10.71
CA LEU A 78 1.41 -23.98 -12.02
C LEU A 78 1.53 -25.46 -12.36
N VAL A 79 2.60 -26.13 -11.96
CA VAL A 79 2.79 -27.58 -12.16
C VAL A 79 1.90 -28.39 -11.21
N THR A 80 1.66 -27.91 -10.01
CA THR A 80 0.82 -28.58 -9.01
C THR A 80 -0.68 -28.34 -9.21
N GLY A 81 -1.06 -27.48 -10.16
CA GLY A 81 -2.46 -27.29 -10.56
C GLY A 81 -3.18 -26.15 -9.82
N ALA A 82 -2.48 -25.05 -9.57
CA ALA A 82 -3.12 -23.82 -9.08
C ALA A 82 -4.28 -23.41 -9.99
N ASN A 83 -5.42 -23.02 -9.40
CA ASN A 83 -6.60 -22.56 -10.14
C ASN A 83 -6.54 -21.05 -10.48
N ALA A 84 -5.71 -20.30 -9.79
CA ALA A 84 -5.35 -18.91 -10.08
C ALA A 84 -3.99 -18.58 -9.47
N VAL A 85 -3.29 -17.59 -10.04
CA VAL A 85 -2.04 -17.03 -9.49
C VAL A 85 -2.25 -15.54 -9.24
N VAL A 86 -2.08 -15.13 -7.98
CA VAL A 86 -2.15 -13.75 -7.51
C VAL A 86 -0.73 -13.29 -7.18
N VAL A 87 -0.28 -12.18 -7.76
CA VAL A 87 1.15 -11.78 -7.73
C VAL A 87 1.33 -10.38 -7.17
N ASN A 88 2.02 -10.29 -6.05
CA ASN A 88 2.63 -9.06 -5.56
C ASN A 88 4.11 -9.08 -5.99
N LEU A 89 4.44 -8.37 -7.06
CA LEU A 89 5.70 -8.53 -7.81
C LEU A 89 6.93 -8.08 -6.99
N VAL A 90 7.99 -8.91 -6.95
CA VAL A 90 9.26 -8.56 -6.27
C VAL A 90 9.95 -7.40 -6.98
N GLU A 91 10.22 -7.53 -8.27
CA GLU A 91 10.85 -6.47 -9.08
C GLU A 91 9.80 -5.50 -9.62
N SER A 92 9.33 -4.59 -8.75
CA SER A 92 8.37 -3.56 -9.16
C SER A 92 8.90 -2.70 -10.30
N GLY A 93 8.06 -2.47 -11.32
CA GLY A 93 8.43 -1.67 -12.49
C GLY A 93 9.24 -2.42 -13.56
N ALA A 94 9.55 -3.70 -13.35
CA ALA A 94 10.32 -4.52 -14.30
C ALA A 94 9.40 -5.29 -15.25
N ILE A 95 9.03 -4.68 -16.38
CA ILE A 95 8.09 -5.27 -17.36
C ILE A 95 8.55 -6.66 -17.84
N GLY A 96 9.82 -6.87 -18.10
CA GLY A 96 10.35 -8.17 -18.57
C GLY A 96 10.15 -9.30 -17.58
N THR A 97 10.21 -9.01 -16.28
CA THR A 97 9.90 -9.96 -15.21
C THR A 97 8.41 -10.28 -15.19
N ALA A 98 7.56 -9.25 -15.25
CA ALA A 98 6.10 -9.41 -15.28
C ALA A 98 5.66 -10.20 -16.53
N GLU A 99 6.23 -9.94 -17.71
CA GLU A 99 6.00 -10.69 -18.95
C GLU A 99 6.38 -12.16 -18.80
N THR A 100 7.52 -12.45 -18.18
CA THR A 100 7.98 -13.82 -17.95
C THR A 100 6.97 -14.61 -17.11
N LEU A 101 6.52 -14.03 -16.00
CA LEU A 101 5.51 -14.63 -15.12
C LEU A 101 4.16 -14.77 -15.82
N MET A 102 3.69 -13.69 -16.48
CA MET A 102 2.41 -13.71 -17.21
C MET A 102 2.39 -14.79 -18.30
N ASN A 103 3.48 -14.94 -19.07
CA ASN A 103 3.56 -15.95 -20.12
C ASN A 103 3.49 -17.37 -19.54
N ALA A 104 4.21 -17.65 -18.44
CA ALA A 104 4.15 -18.95 -17.78
C ALA A 104 2.72 -19.27 -17.27
N ILE A 105 2.02 -18.29 -16.69
CA ILE A 105 0.65 -18.44 -16.20
C ILE A 105 -0.33 -18.65 -17.38
N LYS A 106 -0.18 -17.85 -18.44
CA LYS A 106 -0.99 -17.91 -19.65
C LYS A 106 -0.85 -19.25 -20.38
N GLU A 107 0.36 -19.84 -20.45
CA GLU A 107 0.58 -21.16 -21.04
C GLU A 107 -0.22 -22.28 -20.35
N LYS A 108 -0.57 -22.11 -19.09
CA LYS A 108 -1.41 -23.01 -18.31
C LYS A 108 -2.90 -22.66 -18.34
N ASP A 109 -3.27 -21.58 -19.04
CA ASP A 109 -4.63 -21.04 -19.11
C ASP A 109 -5.24 -20.69 -17.73
N VAL A 110 -4.40 -20.30 -16.76
CA VAL A 110 -4.74 -19.98 -15.38
C VAL A 110 -4.95 -18.47 -15.22
N PRO A 111 -5.95 -17.98 -14.48
CA PRO A 111 -6.10 -16.57 -14.12
C PRO A 111 -4.85 -15.97 -13.48
N ALA A 112 -4.50 -14.75 -13.89
CA ALA A 112 -3.34 -13.98 -13.41
C ALA A 112 -3.79 -12.63 -12.85
N VAL A 113 -3.72 -12.45 -11.53
CA VAL A 113 -4.10 -11.21 -10.88
C VAL A 113 -2.86 -10.59 -10.24
N PHE A 114 -2.40 -9.47 -10.76
CA PHE A 114 -1.29 -8.72 -10.16
C PHE A 114 -1.84 -7.61 -9.29
N PHE A 115 -1.14 -7.29 -8.20
CA PHE A 115 -1.64 -6.26 -7.30
C PHE A 115 -0.54 -5.46 -6.59
N ASN A 116 -0.89 -4.25 -6.18
CA ASN A 116 -0.12 -3.26 -5.42
C ASN A 116 1.16 -2.78 -6.12
N ARG A 117 2.09 -3.67 -6.44
CA ARG A 117 3.40 -3.31 -7.00
C ARG A 117 3.33 -3.26 -8.53
N ALA A 118 3.58 -2.09 -9.12
CA ALA A 118 3.47 -1.85 -10.57
C ALA A 118 4.34 -2.82 -11.38
N VAL A 119 3.83 -3.30 -12.50
CA VAL A 119 4.53 -4.24 -13.40
C VAL A 119 5.45 -3.54 -14.39
N SER A 120 5.22 -2.25 -14.67
CA SER A 120 6.06 -1.40 -15.52
C SER A 120 6.04 0.04 -15.01
N THR A 121 7.07 0.79 -15.35
CA THR A 121 7.11 2.25 -15.21
C THR A 121 6.40 2.97 -16.35
N ASP A 122 6.03 2.25 -17.41
CA ASP A 122 5.27 2.74 -18.56
C ASP A 122 3.88 2.09 -18.60
N ASN A 123 2.84 2.92 -18.48
CA ASN A 123 1.45 2.45 -18.51
C ASN A 123 1.06 1.80 -19.84
N ALA A 124 1.69 2.17 -20.96
CA ALA A 124 1.40 1.55 -22.24
C ALA A 124 1.91 0.10 -22.30
N GLU A 125 3.11 -0.15 -21.80
CA GLU A 125 3.66 -1.51 -21.68
C GLU A 125 2.81 -2.38 -20.73
N ALA A 126 2.43 -1.83 -19.57
CA ALA A 126 1.53 -2.52 -18.64
C ALA A 126 0.17 -2.84 -19.28
N ALA A 127 -0.41 -1.89 -20.03
CA ALA A 127 -1.67 -2.10 -20.74
C ALA A 127 -1.56 -3.19 -21.82
N GLU A 128 -0.46 -3.24 -22.57
CA GLU A 128 -0.21 -4.31 -23.56
C GLU A 128 -0.14 -5.69 -22.89
N LEU A 129 0.55 -5.80 -21.74
CA LEU A 129 0.66 -7.03 -20.99
C LEU A 129 -0.72 -7.59 -20.59
N PHE A 130 -1.54 -6.77 -19.93
CA PHE A 130 -2.85 -7.22 -19.42
C PHE A 130 -3.91 -7.38 -20.52
N LYS A 131 -3.93 -6.51 -21.53
CA LYS A 131 -4.81 -6.64 -22.71
C LYS A 131 -4.44 -7.85 -23.56
N GLY A 132 -3.20 -8.33 -23.46
CA GLY A 132 -2.71 -9.55 -24.14
C GLY A 132 -3.23 -10.85 -23.52
N TYR A 133 -3.90 -10.81 -22.35
CA TYR A 133 -4.47 -11.97 -21.68
C TYR A 133 -5.78 -11.64 -20.96
N GLU A 134 -6.92 -12.09 -21.50
CA GLU A 134 -8.26 -11.76 -20.96
C GLU A 134 -8.46 -12.21 -19.51
N LYS A 135 -7.85 -13.33 -19.11
CA LYS A 135 -7.91 -13.86 -17.74
C LYS A 135 -6.91 -13.16 -16.81
N SER A 136 -6.66 -11.88 -17.02
CA SER A 136 -5.75 -11.12 -16.17
C SER A 136 -6.30 -9.75 -15.78
N ALA A 137 -5.81 -9.24 -14.65
CA ALA A 137 -6.07 -7.89 -14.15
C ALA A 137 -4.92 -7.39 -13.27
N PHE A 138 -4.83 -6.06 -13.13
CA PHE A 138 -4.02 -5.40 -12.12
C PHE A 138 -4.92 -4.65 -11.14
N ILE A 139 -4.66 -4.78 -9.85
CA ILE A 139 -5.33 -4.03 -8.80
C ILE A 139 -4.27 -3.21 -8.07
N GLY A 140 -4.43 -1.90 -8.08
CA GLY A 140 -3.48 -1.00 -7.48
C GLY A 140 -4.12 0.30 -7.03
N THR A 141 -3.37 1.36 -7.16
CA THR A 141 -3.77 2.72 -6.83
C THR A 141 -3.33 3.64 -7.96
N ASP A 142 -3.88 4.85 -8.01
CA ASP A 142 -3.17 5.92 -8.71
C ASP A 142 -1.94 6.30 -7.87
N PHE A 143 -0.76 5.82 -8.25
CA PHE A 143 0.48 5.98 -7.50
C PHE A 143 0.88 7.44 -7.26
N THR A 144 0.33 8.39 -8.03
CA THR A 144 0.60 9.83 -7.84
C THR A 144 -0.25 10.42 -6.72
N GLN A 145 -1.45 9.87 -6.51
CA GLN A 145 -2.46 10.43 -5.62
C GLN A 145 -1.98 10.51 -4.16
N ALA A 146 -1.32 9.46 -3.65
CA ALA A 146 -0.81 9.46 -2.29
C ALA A 146 0.20 10.59 -2.03
N GLY A 147 1.15 10.78 -2.95
CA GLY A 147 2.14 11.85 -2.85
C GLY A 147 1.50 13.25 -2.93
N ILE A 148 0.53 13.44 -3.84
CA ILE A 148 -0.20 14.70 -3.99
C ILE A 148 -1.00 15.02 -2.72
N MET A 149 -1.70 14.02 -2.17
CA MET A 149 -2.49 14.20 -0.95
C MET A 149 -1.59 14.46 0.26
N GLN A 150 -0.48 13.70 0.40
CA GLN A 150 0.50 13.91 1.46
C GLN A 150 1.11 15.31 1.37
N GLY A 151 1.55 15.73 0.19
CA GLY A 151 2.14 17.05 0.00
C GLY A 151 1.19 18.20 0.34
N LYS A 152 -0.09 18.09 -0.07
CA LYS A 152 -1.12 19.08 0.30
C LYS A 152 -1.38 19.10 1.81
N MET A 153 -1.45 17.93 2.46
CA MET A 153 -1.62 17.83 3.92
C MET A 153 -0.43 18.42 4.65
N VAL A 154 0.79 18.10 4.23
CA VAL A 154 2.03 18.67 4.77
C VAL A 154 2.07 20.18 4.60
N GLY A 155 1.83 20.67 3.39
CA GLY A 155 1.86 22.09 3.08
C GLY A 155 0.85 22.90 3.89
N GLN A 156 -0.38 22.40 4.04
CA GLN A 156 -1.40 23.04 4.83
C GLN A 156 -1.04 23.06 6.32
N TYR A 157 -0.58 21.94 6.88
CA TYR A 157 -0.15 21.86 8.27
C TYR A 157 1.02 22.81 8.56
N VAL A 158 2.04 22.83 7.72
CA VAL A 158 3.20 23.74 7.85
C VAL A 158 2.74 25.20 7.76
N LEU A 159 1.82 25.53 6.84
CA LEU A 159 1.31 26.89 6.70
C LEU A 159 0.58 27.35 7.96
N ASP A 160 -0.25 26.49 8.54
CA ASP A 160 -1.04 26.80 9.73
C ASP A 160 -0.18 26.94 11.00
N HIS A 161 1.00 26.30 11.04
CA HIS A 161 1.91 26.29 12.20
C HIS A 161 3.29 26.89 11.91
N TYR A 162 3.43 27.67 10.83
CA TYR A 162 4.73 28.09 10.29
C TYR A 162 5.66 28.72 11.32
N ASP A 163 5.17 29.68 12.11
CA ASP A 163 5.97 30.42 13.08
C ASP A 163 6.37 29.56 14.32
N GLU A 164 5.63 28.48 14.58
CA GLU A 164 5.91 27.50 15.64
C GLU A 164 6.96 26.49 15.19
N LEU A 165 6.91 26.10 13.90
CA LEU A 165 7.79 25.11 13.31
C LEU A 165 9.17 25.67 12.95
N ASP A 166 9.30 26.96 12.67
CA ASP A 166 10.57 27.64 12.44
C ASP A 166 11.34 27.77 13.76
N LEU A 167 11.97 26.68 14.20
CA LEU A 167 12.63 26.56 15.50
C LEU A 167 13.89 27.42 15.60
N ASN A 168 14.64 27.53 14.51
CA ASN A 168 15.87 28.28 14.42
C ASN A 168 15.66 29.77 14.07
N LYS A 169 14.42 30.16 13.72
CA LYS A 169 14.00 31.53 13.37
C LYS A 169 14.72 32.10 12.13
N ASP A 170 15.06 31.25 11.16
CA ASP A 170 15.68 31.68 9.90
C ASP A 170 14.66 32.03 8.80
N GLY A 171 13.37 31.81 9.07
CA GLY A 171 12.26 32.08 8.17
C GLY A 171 12.02 31.01 7.12
N LYS A 172 12.55 29.80 7.32
CA LYS A 172 12.39 28.63 6.47
C LYS A 172 11.97 27.43 7.31
N ILE A 173 11.50 26.38 6.66
CA ILE A 173 11.21 25.09 7.31
C ILE A 173 12.12 24.03 6.69
N SER A 174 12.99 23.48 7.50
CA SER A 174 13.90 22.41 7.12
C SER A 174 13.21 21.05 7.21
N TYR A 175 13.41 20.19 6.19
CA TYR A 175 12.80 18.86 6.17
C TYR A 175 13.79 17.74 5.89
N VAL A 176 13.42 16.52 6.29
CA VAL A 176 13.99 15.28 5.78
C VAL A 176 12.90 14.46 5.06
N MET A 177 13.28 13.79 3.97
CA MET A 177 12.44 12.86 3.22
C MET A 177 13.04 11.46 3.28
N PHE A 178 12.27 10.48 3.74
CA PHE A 178 12.64 9.06 3.71
C PHE A 178 11.93 8.34 2.58
N LYS A 179 12.71 7.78 1.63
CA LYS A 179 12.25 7.07 0.44
C LYS A 179 12.36 5.57 0.63
N GLY A 180 11.29 4.82 0.31
CA GLY A 180 11.21 3.39 0.58
C GLY A 180 12.01 2.51 -0.38
N ASP A 181 11.99 2.84 -1.69
CA ASP A 181 12.62 2.04 -2.75
C ASP A 181 12.97 2.96 -3.93
N GLU A 182 14.17 2.78 -4.51
CA GLU A 182 14.65 3.67 -5.57
C GLU A 182 13.88 3.50 -6.89
N ALA A 183 13.45 2.28 -7.20
CA ALA A 183 12.81 1.94 -8.47
C ALA A 183 11.27 1.88 -8.41
N ASN A 184 10.68 1.85 -7.22
CA ASN A 184 9.25 1.70 -7.05
C ASN A 184 8.50 2.99 -7.44
N GLN A 185 7.44 2.88 -8.25
CA GLN A 185 6.66 4.01 -8.77
C GLN A 185 5.99 4.83 -7.66
N GLU A 186 5.46 4.17 -6.63
CA GLU A 186 4.84 4.86 -5.50
C GLU A 186 5.89 5.63 -4.69
N ALA A 187 7.07 5.03 -4.45
CA ALA A 187 8.18 5.71 -3.76
C ALA A 187 8.66 6.94 -4.52
N ILE A 188 8.79 6.84 -5.83
CA ILE A 188 9.16 7.96 -6.71
C ILE A 188 8.12 9.08 -6.62
N ALA A 189 6.83 8.72 -6.75
CA ALA A 189 5.74 9.69 -6.73
C ALA A 189 5.57 10.35 -5.34
N ARG A 190 5.57 9.55 -4.25
CA ARG A 190 5.46 10.06 -2.87
C ARG A 190 6.61 10.99 -2.53
N THR A 191 7.85 10.65 -2.93
CA THR A 191 9.03 11.50 -2.73
C THR A 191 8.92 12.82 -3.49
N LYS A 192 8.48 12.78 -4.74
CA LYS A 192 8.35 13.97 -5.58
C LYS A 192 7.19 14.85 -5.11
N TYR A 193 5.98 14.33 -5.17
CA TYR A 193 4.77 15.13 -4.93
C TYR A 193 4.55 15.48 -3.46
N GLY A 194 5.09 14.68 -2.52
CA GLY A 194 5.07 15.02 -1.10
C GLY A 194 5.76 16.33 -0.77
N VAL A 195 6.78 16.72 -1.54
CA VAL A 195 7.47 18.00 -1.40
C VAL A 195 6.91 19.05 -2.37
N GLU A 196 6.77 18.73 -3.66
CA GLU A 196 6.32 19.70 -4.67
C GLU A 196 4.95 20.30 -4.33
N CYS A 197 3.98 19.46 -3.92
CA CYS A 197 2.65 19.95 -3.56
C CYS A 197 2.63 20.70 -2.22
N ALA A 198 3.53 20.39 -1.29
CA ALA A 198 3.70 21.19 -0.09
C ALA A 198 4.28 22.58 -0.42
N ASP A 199 5.28 22.63 -1.28
CA ASP A 199 5.87 23.87 -1.77
C ASP A 199 4.85 24.74 -2.54
N GLU A 200 3.96 24.12 -3.35
CA GLU A 200 2.88 24.83 -4.01
C GLU A 200 1.95 25.54 -3.01
N VAL A 201 1.55 24.85 -1.94
CA VAL A 201 0.70 25.45 -0.88
C VAL A 201 1.41 26.61 -0.20
N LEU A 202 2.67 26.43 0.21
CA LEU A 202 3.44 27.42 0.92
C LEU A 202 3.71 28.68 0.05
N THR A 203 4.17 28.47 -1.18
CA THR A 203 4.52 29.57 -2.07
C THR A 203 3.30 30.35 -2.54
N ALA A 204 2.14 29.70 -2.73
CA ALA A 204 0.87 30.36 -3.00
C ALA A 204 0.44 31.29 -1.85
N ALA A 205 0.83 30.97 -0.60
CA ALA A 205 0.59 31.78 0.58
C ALA A 205 1.70 32.82 0.86
N GLY A 206 2.71 32.91 -0.02
CA GLY A 206 3.84 33.83 0.12
C GLY A 206 4.90 33.41 1.11
N LYS A 207 4.90 32.13 1.53
CA LYS A 207 5.96 31.57 2.37
C LYS A 207 7.06 30.94 1.50
N PRO A 208 8.30 30.79 1.98
CA PRO A 208 9.35 30.05 1.29
C PRO A 208 8.98 28.59 1.08
N ALA A 209 9.52 27.97 0.01
CA ALA A 209 9.50 26.53 -0.17
C ALA A 209 10.28 25.81 0.94
N LEU A 210 9.97 24.54 1.16
CA LEU A 210 10.68 23.67 2.10
C LEU A 210 12.16 23.54 1.71
N GLU A 211 13.05 23.53 2.71
CA GLU A 211 14.49 23.35 2.51
C GLU A 211 14.96 21.99 3.02
N PHE A 212 15.59 21.16 2.16
CA PHE A 212 16.15 19.91 2.63
C PHE A 212 17.29 20.17 3.61
N TYR A 213 17.30 19.50 4.77
CA TYR A 213 18.19 19.78 5.90
C TYR A 213 19.68 19.76 5.54
N ASP A 214 20.10 18.97 4.55
CA ASP A 214 21.46 18.85 4.07
C ASP A 214 21.60 19.39 2.65
N ALA A 215 22.09 20.60 2.51
CA ALA A 215 22.27 21.23 1.20
C ALA A 215 23.28 20.50 0.28
N SER A 216 24.12 19.61 0.84
CA SER A 216 25.07 18.81 0.06
C SER A 216 24.42 17.58 -0.59
N ASN A 217 23.25 17.13 -0.12
CA ASN A 217 22.50 16.04 -0.72
C ASN A 217 21.66 16.52 -1.90
N ALA A 218 22.18 16.31 -3.12
CA ALA A 218 21.52 16.73 -4.36
C ALA A 218 20.17 16.03 -4.62
N ASN A 219 19.97 14.83 -4.08
CA ASN A 219 18.74 14.05 -4.25
C ASN A 219 17.60 14.57 -3.38
N LYS A 220 17.91 15.24 -2.25
CA LYS A 220 16.95 15.74 -1.27
C LYS A 220 16.06 14.64 -0.66
N TYR A 221 16.56 13.41 -0.54
CA TYR A 221 15.96 12.30 0.18
C TYR A 221 17.04 11.33 0.68
N LEU A 222 16.65 10.46 1.61
CA LEU A 222 17.42 9.32 2.09
C LEU A 222 16.62 8.05 1.77
N VAL A 223 17.23 7.11 1.05
CA VAL A 223 16.55 5.90 0.58
C VAL A 223 16.89 4.69 1.44
N ASP A 224 15.93 3.81 1.68
CA ASP A 224 16.22 2.46 2.18
C ASP A 224 16.96 1.67 1.09
N LEU A 225 18.26 1.43 1.30
CA LEU A 225 19.13 0.78 0.32
C LEU A 225 18.73 -0.68 0.03
N ASN A 226 17.93 -1.28 0.90
CA ASN A 226 17.41 -2.63 0.70
C ASN A 226 16.05 -2.64 -0.06
N GLY A 227 15.42 -1.47 -0.25
CA GLY A 227 14.11 -1.35 -0.88
C GLY A 227 12.98 -2.03 -0.10
N THR A 228 13.12 -2.14 1.22
CA THR A 228 12.18 -2.84 2.12
C THR A 228 11.26 -1.92 2.90
N TRP A 229 11.37 -0.60 2.69
CA TRP A 229 10.53 0.43 3.32
C TRP A 229 10.56 0.40 4.85
N SER A 230 11.71 0.03 5.42
CA SER A 230 11.83 -0.38 6.81
C SER A 230 11.98 0.77 7.80
N ASN A 231 11.42 0.57 9.01
CA ASN A 231 11.64 1.46 10.13
C ASN A 231 13.11 1.51 10.57
N THR A 232 13.84 0.41 10.42
CA THR A 232 15.27 0.35 10.78
C THR A 232 16.06 1.35 9.95
N ALA A 233 15.84 1.43 8.63
CA ALA A 233 16.56 2.35 7.77
C ALA A 233 16.32 3.82 8.16
N SER A 234 15.06 4.22 8.36
CA SER A 234 14.73 5.58 8.77
C SER A 234 15.17 5.92 10.20
N PHE A 235 15.12 4.94 11.11
CA PHE A 235 15.66 5.08 12.47
C PHE A 235 17.16 5.39 12.45
N ASP A 236 17.95 4.60 11.73
CA ASP A 236 19.41 4.75 11.66
C ASP A 236 19.80 6.09 11.00
N TYR A 237 19.11 6.48 9.94
CA TYR A 237 19.29 7.78 9.31
C TYR A 237 18.92 8.91 10.27
N MET A 238 17.74 8.87 10.89
CA MET A 238 17.29 9.94 11.79
C MET A 238 18.17 10.06 13.02
N GLN A 239 18.64 8.95 13.61
CA GLN A 239 19.60 8.95 14.70
C GLN A 239 20.90 9.66 14.30
N THR A 240 21.40 9.40 13.08
CA THR A 240 22.60 10.07 12.54
C THR A 240 22.37 11.57 12.33
N ILE A 241 21.18 11.94 11.81
CA ILE A 241 20.79 13.33 11.61
C ILE A 241 20.77 14.07 12.95
N LEU A 242 20.09 13.52 13.97
CA LEU A 242 19.93 14.16 15.28
C LEU A 242 21.24 14.37 16.04
N ALA A 243 22.28 13.60 15.71
CA ALA A 243 23.62 13.85 16.27
C ALA A 243 24.22 15.19 15.84
N GLN A 244 23.82 15.75 14.69
CA GLN A 244 24.36 16.99 14.11
C GLN A 244 23.29 18.08 13.98
N TYR A 245 22.06 17.72 13.65
CA TYR A 245 20.93 18.62 13.42
C TYR A 245 19.94 18.49 14.58
N ASN A 246 20.04 19.41 15.54
CA ASN A 246 19.24 19.41 16.77
C ASN A 246 19.08 20.83 17.31
N GLU A 247 18.18 21.05 18.26
CA GLU A 247 17.90 22.36 18.85
C GLU A 247 19.16 22.98 19.54
N ALA A 248 19.98 22.14 20.18
CA ALA A 248 21.17 22.64 20.86
C ALA A 248 22.20 23.24 19.89
N ASN A 249 22.23 22.75 18.65
CA ASN A 249 23.08 23.27 17.58
C ASN A 249 22.41 24.41 16.78
N GLY A 250 21.13 24.71 17.04
CA GLY A 250 20.37 25.74 16.36
C GLY A 250 20.06 25.43 14.89
N ASN A 251 20.02 24.14 14.51
CA ASN A 251 19.78 23.65 13.15
C ASN A 251 18.90 22.39 13.11
N MET A 252 17.96 22.26 14.06
CA MET A 252 17.04 21.13 14.13
C MET A 252 16.29 20.93 12.80
N VAL A 253 16.12 19.67 12.38
CA VAL A 253 15.16 19.31 11.32
C VAL A 253 13.74 19.55 11.85
N GLU A 254 12.95 20.32 11.11
CA GLU A 254 11.67 20.85 11.55
C GLU A 254 10.46 20.11 10.98
N LEU A 255 10.70 19.17 10.04
CA LEU A 255 9.68 18.40 9.38
C LEU A 255 10.22 17.05 8.89
N VAL A 256 9.48 15.97 9.09
CA VAL A 256 9.81 14.63 8.60
C VAL A 256 8.71 14.13 7.67
N ILE A 257 9.06 13.79 6.43
CA ILE A 257 8.16 13.23 5.45
C ILE A 257 8.64 11.81 5.10
N CYS A 258 7.76 10.83 5.21
CA CYS A 258 8.09 9.43 4.96
C CYS A 258 7.23 8.86 3.85
N ASN A 259 7.82 8.00 3.03
CA ASN A 259 7.07 7.32 1.98
C ASN A 259 6.02 6.33 2.53
N ASN A 260 6.23 5.79 3.75
CA ASN A 260 5.23 4.96 4.44
C ASN A 260 5.27 5.16 5.97
N ASP A 261 4.33 4.54 6.65
CA ASP A 261 4.19 4.64 8.11
C ASP A 261 5.26 3.88 8.88
N ASP A 262 5.78 2.77 8.34
CA ASP A 262 6.84 2.02 9.02
C ASP A 262 8.13 2.85 9.10
N MET A 263 8.45 3.59 8.03
CA MET A 263 9.54 4.57 8.06
C MET A 263 9.24 5.75 9.01
N ALA A 264 7.98 6.21 9.07
CA ALA A 264 7.58 7.24 10.03
C ALA A 264 7.78 6.77 11.48
N LEU A 265 7.39 5.52 11.79
CA LEU A 265 7.62 4.89 13.08
C LEU A 265 9.11 4.85 13.44
N GLY A 266 9.97 4.48 12.50
CA GLY A 266 11.42 4.49 12.71
C GLY A 266 11.97 5.87 13.04
N ALA A 267 11.57 6.90 12.28
CA ALA A 267 11.96 8.28 12.54
C ALA A 267 11.46 8.77 13.92
N ILE A 268 10.21 8.47 14.29
CA ILE A 268 9.64 8.83 15.59
C ILE A 268 10.38 8.15 16.74
N ASN A 269 10.75 6.88 16.58
CA ASN A 269 11.54 6.16 17.59
C ASN A 269 12.90 6.85 17.84
N ALA A 270 13.57 7.29 16.77
CA ALA A 270 14.83 8.03 16.90
C ALA A 270 14.61 9.41 17.57
N LEU A 271 13.57 10.14 17.16
CA LEU A 271 13.16 11.39 17.78
C LEU A 271 12.87 11.22 19.27
N SER A 272 12.10 10.21 19.65
CA SER A 272 11.74 9.92 21.04
C SER A 272 12.94 9.56 21.90
N ASN A 273 13.90 8.79 21.35
CA ASN A 273 15.17 8.51 22.03
C ASN A 273 16.02 9.75 22.29
N ALA A 274 15.86 10.78 21.46
CA ALA A 274 16.52 12.08 21.62
C ALA A 274 15.71 13.10 22.46
N GLY A 275 14.52 12.70 22.95
CA GLY A 275 13.67 13.53 23.80
C GLY A 275 12.63 14.38 23.05
N TYR A 276 12.45 14.15 21.75
CA TYR A 276 11.40 14.76 20.92
C TYR A 276 10.19 13.82 20.81
N ASN A 277 9.07 14.30 20.31
CA ASN A 277 7.88 13.50 19.98
C ASN A 277 7.50 12.43 21.06
N LEU A 278 7.56 12.82 22.33
CA LEU A 278 7.15 11.94 23.42
C LEU A 278 5.62 11.75 23.41
N ALA A 279 5.16 10.62 23.90
CA ALA A 279 3.74 10.30 23.95
C ALA A 279 2.95 11.40 24.71
N GLY A 280 1.86 11.87 24.11
CA GLY A 280 1.06 12.99 24.60
C GLY A 280 1.58 14.36 24.17
N GLY A 281 2.80 14.48 23.67
CA GLY A 281 3.41 15.75 23.21
C GLY A 281 3.73 16.76 24.33
N GLU A 282 3.56 16.39 25.60
CA GLU A 282 3.77 17.28 26.73
C GLU A 282 5.25 17.30 27.17
N GLY A 283 5.79 18.51 27.36
CA GLY A 283 7.15 18.71 27.89
C GLY A 283 8.28 18.39 26.91
N CYS A 284 8.00 18.26 25.62
CA CYS A 284 8.98 18.09 24.57
C CYS A 284 8.61 18.91 23.32
N THR A 285 9.60 19.18 22.47
CA THR A 285 9.35 19.67 21.11
C THR A 285 8.79 18.53 20.27
N VAL A 286 7.69 18.76 19.56
CA VAL A 286 7.08 17.81 18.63
C VAL A 286 7.43 18.24 17.21
N ILE A 287 8.21 17.43 16.52
CA ILE A 287 8.53 17.59 15.10
C ILE A 287 7.42 16.91 14.30
N PRO A 288 6.73 17.59 13.38
CA PRO A 288 5.70 16.96 12.57
C PRO A 288 6.26 15.83 11.71
N VAL A 289 5.63 14.66 11.76
CA VAL A 289 5.98 13.47 10.99
C VAL A 289 4.75 13.02 10.20
N PHE A 290 4.94 12.79 8.89
CA PHE A 290 3.90 12.35 7.99
C PHE A 290 4.29 11.05 7.29
N GLY A 291 3.30 10.15 7.14
CA GLY A 291 3.46 8.86 6.49
C GLY A 291 2.41 8.60 5.41
N VAL A 292 2.36 7.36 4.97
CA VAL A 292 1.33 6.80 4.09
C VAL A 292 1.06 5.38 4.59
N ASP A 293 -0.16 4.91 4.50
CA ASP A 293 -0.80 3.63 4.76
C ASP A 293 -1.90 3.74 5.82
N ALA A 294 -1.77 4.61 6.82
CA ALA A 294 -2.59 4.69 8.03
C ALA A 294 -2.69 3.32 8.74
N THR A 295 -1.53 2.70 8.96
CA THR A 295 -1.43 1.44 9.72
C THR A 295 -1.94 1.62 11.15
N GLU A 296 -2.32 0.54 11.83
CA GLU A 296 -2.80 0.63 13.22
C GLU A 296 -1.73 1.26 14.14
N ALA A 297 -0.45 0.94 13.94
CA ALA A 297 0.63 1.57 14.70
C ALA A 297 0.72 3.09 14.44
N ALA A 298 0.57 3.53 13.20
CA ALA A 298 0.54 4.95 12.86
C ALA A 298 -0.68 5.66 13.46
N LYS A 299 -1.85 5.05 13.44
CA LYS A 299 -3.06 5.58 14.08
C LYS A 299 -2.87 5.78 15.59
N GLU A 300 -2.21 4.83 16.27
CA GLU A 300 -1.84 4.96 17.68
C GLU A 300 -0.86 6.13 17.91
N LEU A 301 0.15 6.29 17.06
CA LEU A 301 1.11 7.40 17.15
C LEU A 301 0.43 8.76 16.91
N ILE A 302 -0.53 8.83 15.99
CA ILE A 302 -1.31 10.04 15.73
C ILE A 302 -2.20 10.37 16.94
N ALA A 303 -2.90 9.37 17.50
CA ALA A 303 -3.72 9.54 18.69
C ALA A 303 -2.89 9.99 19.90
N ASN A 304 -1.63 9.54 19.99
CA ASN A 304 -0.68 9.91 21.03
C ASN A 304 0.12 11.19 20.71
N LYS A 305 -0.20 11.92 19.64
CA LYS A 305 0.48 13.17 19.21
C LYS A 305 1.97 13.02 18.93
N GLN A 306 2.42 11.84 18.57
CA GLN A 306 3.81 11.55 18.18
C GLN A 306 3.99 11.63 16.66
N MET A 307 2.91 11.39 15.91
CA MET A 307 2.80 11.51 14.46
C MET A 307 1.71 12.51 14.11
N THR A 308 1.85 13.22 13.00
CA THR A 308 0.93 14.31 12.63
C THR A 308 -0.19 13.85 11.72
N GLY A 309 0.10 12.95 10.78
CA GLY A 309 -0.89 12.45 9.85
C GLY A 309 -0.33 11.40 8.89
N SER A 310 -1.22 10.70 8.24
CA SER A 310 -0.93 9.67 7.25
C SER A 310 -1.94 9.73 6.10
N ILE A 311 -1.56 9.19 4.95
CA ILE A 311 -2.50 8.94 3.85
C ILE A 311 -2.89 7.48 3.90
N LYS A 312 -4.18 7.20 4.16
CA LYS A 312 -4.68 5.82 4.22
C LYS A 312 -4.62 5.18 2.83
N GLN A 313 -3.88 4.08 2.73
CA GLN A 313 -3.96 3.11 1.64
C GLN A 313 -4.91 1.99 2.10
N ASP A 314 -6.01 1.77 1.36
CA ASP A 314 -7.08 0.90 1.83
C ASP A 314 -6.74 -0.59 1.61
N ALA A 315 -6.17 -1.23 2.64
CA ALA A 315 -5.77 -2.64 2.60
C ALA A 315 -6.98 -3.58 2.44
N GLU A 316 -8.10 -3.26 3.07
CA GLU A 316 -9.34 -4.05 2.97
C GLU A 316 -9.94 -3.92 1.57
N GLY A 317 -9.96 -2.70 1.01
CA GLY A 317 -10.41 -2.45 -0.35
C GLY A 317 -9.54 -3.13 -1.40
N MET A 318 -8.22 -3.11 -1.22
CA MET A 318 -7.27 -3.86 -2.06
C MET A 318 -7.60 -5.36 -2.03
N ALA A 319 -7.75 -5.94 -0.85
CA ALA A 319 -8.05 -7.35 -0.64
C ALA A 319 -9.40 -7.76 -1.27
N ASP A 320 -10.46 -6.95 -1.06
CA ASP A 320 -11.78 -7.19 -1.62
C ASP A 320 -11.75 -7.21 -3.15
N ALA A 321 -11.09 -6.23 -3.78
CA ALA A 321 -10.97 -6.16 -5.23
C ALA A 321 -10.17 -7.35 -5.80
N VAL A 322 -9.04 -7.72 -5.18
CA VAL A 322 -8.23 -8.87 -5.59
C VAL A 322 -9.04 -10.16 -5.48
N ALA A 323 -9.72 -10.40 -4.36
CA ALA A 323 -10.53 -11.60 -4.15
C ALA A 323 -11.70 -11.67 -5.12
N THR A 324 -12.40 -10.54 -5.37
CA THR A 324 -13.56 -10.47 -6.28
C THR A 324 -13.15 -10.79 -7.71
N ILE A 325 -12.09 -10.15 -8.21
CA ILE A 325 -11.60 -10.36 -9.57
C ILE A 325 -11.08 -11.78 -9.74
N THR A 326 -10.35 -12.30 -8.76
CA THR A 326 -9.83 -13.68 -8.81
C THR A 326 -10.97 -14.69 -8.90
N ALA A 327 -11.99 -14.58 -8.06
CA ALA A 327 -13.15 -15.47 -8.07
C ALA A 327 -13.90 -15.37 -9.40
N ASN A 328 -14.15 -14.18 -9.91
CA ASN A 328 -14.83 -13.96 -11.19
C ASN A 328 -14.08 -14.61 -12.36
N LEU A 329 -12.75 -14.46 -12.40
CA LEU A 329 -11.92 -15.06 -13.45
C LEU A 329 -11.91 -16.59 -13.40
N ILE A 330 -11.89 -17.18 -12.20
CA ILE A 330 -11.98 -18.63 -12.00
C ILE A 330 -13.35 -19.15 -12.48
N GLU A 331 -14.42 -18.42 -12.19
CA GLU A 331 -15.79 -18.78 -12.56
C GLU A 331 -16.14 -18.45 -14.03
N GLY A 332 -15.26 -17.78 -14.77
CA GLY A 332 -15.47 -17.34 -16.14
C GLY A 332 -16.53 -16.24 -16.30
N LYS A 333 -16.72 -15.43 -15.26
CA LYS A 333 -17.58 -14.25 -15.23
C LYS A 333 -16.85 -13.02 -15.78
N ASP A 334 -17.58 -11.90 -15.94
CA ASP A 334 -16.95 -10.61 -16.13
C ASP A 334 -16.04 -10.30 -14.91
N LYS A 335 -14.75 -10.04 -15.16
CA LYS A 335 -13.77 -9.87 -14.08
C LYS A 335 -14.09 -8.73 -13.12
N PHE A 336 -14.84 -7.72 -13.55
CA PHE A 336 -15.21 -6.55 -12.75
C PHE A 336 -16.62 -6.64 -12.16
N GLU A 337 -17.35 -7.74 -12.35
CA GLU A 337 -18.67 -7.92 -11.78
C GLU A 337 -18.64 -7.88 -10.25
N GLY A 338 -19.51 -7.07 -9.65
CA GLY A 338 -19.64 -6.97 -8.20
C GLY A 338 -18.54 -6.21 -7.47
N LEU A 339 -17.66 -5.49 -8.18
CA LEU A 339 -16.72 -4.56 -7.54
C LEU A 339 -17.46 -3.42 -6.84
N ASN A 340 -16.84 -2.91 -5.77
CA ASN A 340 -17.31 -1.72 -5.08
C ASN A 340 -17.32 -0.52 -6.05
N GLU A 341 -18.42 0.25 -6.04
CA GLU A 341 -18.63 1.41 -6.91
C GLU A 341 -17.63 2.57 -6.70
N ASN A 342 -16.93 2.58 -5.56
CA ASN A 342 -15.87 3.55 -5.27
C ASN A 342 -14.52 3.20 -5.91
N TYR A 343 -14.38 1.99 -6.48
CA TYR A 343 -13.15 1.60 -7.17
C TYR A 343 -13.21 2.05 -8.62
N GLU A 344 -12.11 2.59 -9.12
CA GLU A 344 -12.03 3.08 -10.49
C GLU A 344 -11.48 2.00 -11.42
N VAL A 345 -12.29 1.54 -12.36
CA VAL A 345 -11.81 0.66 -13.44
C VAL A 345 -11.23 1.51 -14.56
N VAL A 346 -9.94 1.37 -14.83
CA VAL A 346 -9.24 2.15 -15.86
C VAL A 346 -8.86 1.24 -17.02
N ASP A 347 -9.17 1.67 -18.25
CA ASP A 347 -8.81 1.03 -19.53
C ASP A 347 -9.18 -0.46 -19.66
N GLY A 348 -10.06 -0.98 -18.80
CA GLY A 348 -10.55 -2.36 -18.83
C GLY A 348 -9.54 -3.43 -18.40
N TRP A 349 -8.44 -3.04 -17.77
CA TRP A 349 -7.42 -3.97 -17.28
C TRP A 349 -6.95 -3.71 -15.84
N THR A 350 -7.11 -2.49 -15.34
CA THR A 350 -6.67 -2.12 -13.98
C THR A 350 -7.81 -1.56 -13.15
N VAL A 351 -7.71 -1.74 -11.84
CA VAL A 351 -8.61 -1.18 -10.82
C VAL A 351 -7.79 -0.37 -9.84
N ASN A 352 -8.14 0.89 -9.65
CA ASN A 352 -7.53 1.78 -8.68
C ASN A 352 -8.39 1.86 -7.40
N ILE A 353 -7.78 1.53 -6.27
CA ILE A 353 -8.35 1.71 -4.94
C ILE A 353 -8.00 3.12 -4.47
N PRO A 354 -8.97 3.94 -4.03
CA PRO A 354 -8.72 5.33 -3.67
C PRO A 354 -7.97 5.45 -2.35
N TYR A 355 -7.15 6.50 -2.24
CA TYR A 355 -6.54 6.95 -1.00
C TYR A 355 -7.46 7.89 -0.21
N SER A 356 -7.20 8.06 1.08
CA SER A 356 -7.84 9.06 1.92
C SER A 356 -6.87 9.65 2.96
N VAL A 357 -7.14 10.88 3.41
CA VAL A 357 -6.34 11.52 4.48
C VAL A 357 -6.75 10.94 5.83
N TYR A 358 -5.79 10.72 6.71
CA TYR A 358 -6.01 10.31 8.10
C TYR A 358 -5.19 11.19 9.07
N THR A 359 -5.88 11.90 9.95
CA THR A 359 -5.31 12.81 10.97
C THR A 359 -5.86 12.54 12.37
N GLY A 360 -6.46 11.37 12.58
CA GLY A 360 -6.98 10.96 13.88
C GLY A 360 -8.48 11.19 14.09
N GLU A 361 -9.20 11.63 13.04
CA GLU A 361 -10.67 11.81 13.05
C GLU A 361 -11.38 10.76 12.20
#